data_71f030542dcb9b973213923ab6651018
#
_entry.id   71f030542dcb9b973213923ab6651018
#
_cell.length_a   1.000
_cell.length_b   1.000
_cell.length_c   1.000
_cell.angle_alpha   90.00
_cell.angle_beta   90.00
_cell.angle_gamma   90.00
#
_symmetry.space_group_name_H-M   'P 1'
#
loop_
_entity.id
_entity.type
_entity.pdbx_description
1 polymer ?
#
loop_
_entity_poly.entity_id
_entity_poly.type
_entity_poly.pdbx_seq_one_letter_code
_entity_poly.pdbx_strand_id
1 'polypeptide(L)'
;HGPATSGFSIGIILFLSSGFQLLIRRWPAKRSVIVGLLSFTLACIALLINLWASSSLLFILCVLLTAFGHGLCMYGGMSIVQRVSPPHQRAGLTSTYLITGYLGAILPILGLGWLADHLGLDQGLMIFCSLIATAALTVAVIAYLTPVLQKPAST
;
A
#
# COMPACT_ATOMS: atom_id res chain seq x y z
N HIS A 1 -22.14 10.27 1.67
CA HIS A 1 -21.59 9.86 0.39
C HIS A 1 -22.09 8.46 0.07
N GLY A 2 -22.66 8.25 -1.14
CA GLY A 2 -23.26 6.98 -1.55
C GLY A 2 -22.23 5.93 -1.98
N PRO A 3 -22.64 4.63 -2.15
CA PRO A 3 -21.76 3.53 -2.57
C PRO A 3 -21.02 3.81 -3.89
N ALA A 4 -21.62 4.58 -4.79
CA ALA A 4 -21.03 4.96 -6.07
C ALA A 4 -19.77 5.83 -5.91
N THR A 5 -19.74 6.76 -4.93
CA THR A 5 -18.58 7.62 -4.67
C THR A 5 -17.41 6.83 -4.11
N SER A 6 -17.67 5.83 -3.26
CA SER A 6 -16.64 4.94 -2.74
C SER A 6 -16.02 4.08 -3.84
N GLY A 7 -16.85 3.49 -4.72
CA GLY A 7 -16.38 2.73 -5.87
C GLY A 7 -15.54 3.55 -6.84
N PHE A 8 -15.96 4.80 -7.11
CA PHE A 8 -15.22 5.73 -7.96
C PHE A 8 -13.86 6.09 -7.37
N SER A 9 -13.79 6.35 -6.05
CA SER A 9 -12.53 6.64 -5.35
C SER A 9 -11.54 5.46 -5.44
N ILE A 10 -12.02 4.23 -5.24
CA ILE A 10 -11.19 3.02 -5.39
C ILE A 10 -10.69 2.88 -6.83
N GLY A 11 -11.57 3.09 -7.82
CA GLY A 11 -11.20 3.06 -9.23
C GLY A 11 -10.10 4.06 -9.59
N ILE A 12 -10.20 5.30 -9.08
CA ILE A 12 -9.18 6.33 -9.26
C ILE A 12 -7.85 5.90 -8.64
N ILE A 13 -7.86 5.37 -7.41
CA ILE A 13 -6.64 4.90 -6.74
C ILE A 13 -5.92 3.84 -7.58
N LEU A 14 -6.65 2.85 -8.08
CA LEU A 14 -6.06 1.78 -8.90
C LEU A 14 -5.55 2.29 -10.24
N PHE A 15 -6.28 3.19 -10.89
CA PHE A 15 -5.85 3.81 -12.15
C PHE A 15 -4.58 4.63 -11.97
N LEU A 16 -4.54 5.53 -10.99
CA LEU A 16 -3.37 6.35 -10.66
C LEU A 16 -2.19 5.49 -10.23
N SER A 17 -2.43 4.44 -9.43
CA SER A 17 -1.41 3.48 -9.01
C SER A 17 -0.72 2.82 -10.20
N SER A 18 -1.48 2.43 -11.23
CA SER A 18 -0.94 1.86 -12.47
C SER A 18 -0.07 2.88 -13.24
N GLY A 19 -0.51 4.14 -13.29
CA GLY A 19 0.26 5.23 -13.87
C GLY A 19 1.59 5.48 -13.14
N PHE A 20 1.57 5.49 -11.83
CA PHE A 20 2.78 5.64 -11.01
C PHE A 20 3.77 4.48 -11.22
N GLN A 21 3.29 3.23 -11.38
CA GLN A 21 4.17 2.10 -11.69
C GLN A 21 4.98 2.31 -12.98
N LEU A 22 4.36 2.90 -14.01
CA LEU A 22 5.07 3.21 -15.26
C LEU A 22 6.16 4.27 -15.09
N LEU A 23 5.89 5.30 -14.27
CA LEU A 23 6.84 6.37 -13.99
C LEU A 23 8.08 5.88 -13.25
N ILE A 24 7.89 4.95 -12.32
CA ILE A 24 8.97 4.48 -11.41
C ILE A 24 9.64 3.19 -11.87
N ARG A 25 9.32 2.66 -13.04
CA ARG A 25 9.83 1.37 -13.55
C ARG A 25 11.37 1.25 -13.58
N ARG A 26 12.08 2.37 -13.48
CA ARG A 26 13.55 2.42 -13.41
C ARG A 26 14.11 2.47 -11.99
N TRP A 27 13.26 2.54 -11.00
CA TRP A 27 13.71 2.62 -9.61
C TRP A 27 14.17 1.26 -9.09
N PRO A 28 15.17 1.22 -8.18
CA PRO A 28 15.53 0.01 -7.47
C PRO A 28 14.33 -0.51 -6.65
N ALA A 29 14.07 -1.81 -6.71
CA ALA A 29 12.92 -2.43 -6.03
C ALA A 29 12.86 -2.10 -4.52
N LYS A 30 14.02 -2.16 -3.83
CA LYS A 30 14.13 -1.79 -2.41
C LYS A 30 13.67 -0.36 -2.15
N ARG A 31 14.13 0.59 -2.95
CA ARG A 31 13.75 2.00 -2.82
C ARG A 31 12.25 2.19 -3.05
N SER A 32 11.70 1.53 -4.05
CA SER A 32 10.25 1.59 -4.34
C SER A 32 9.44 1.10 -3.15
N VAL A 33 9.78 -0.05 -2.57
CA VAL A 33 9.07 -0.59 -1.40
C VAL A 33 9.14 0.38 -0.21
N ILE A 34 10.33 0.88 0.13
CA ILE A 34 10.50 1.78 1.28
C ILE A 34 9.71 3.08 1.09
N VAL A 35 9.86 3.73 -0.07
CA VAL A 35 9.14 4.99 -0.36
C VAL A 35 7.64 4.75 -0.42
N GLY A 36 7.20 3.61 -0.96
CA GLY A 36 5.79 3.23 -1.00
C GLY A 36 5.20 3.07 0.41
N LEU A 37 5.89 2.37 1.30
CA LEU A 37 5.45 2.17 2.69
C LEU A 37 5.43 3.49 3.48
N LEU A 38 6.42 4.36 3.29
CA LEU A 38 6.41 5.71 3.88
C LEU A 38 5.26 6.56 3.35
N SER A 39 4.93 6.44 2.06
CA SER A 39 3.76 7.12 1.49
C SER A 39 2.45 6.63 2.11
N PHE A 40 2.29 5.32 2.37
CA PHE A 40 1.16 4.78 3.11
C PHE A 40 1.08 5.33 4.53
N THR A 41 2.20 5.38 5.23
CA THR A 41 2.25 5.95 6.59
C THR A 41 1.79 7.41 6.58
N LEU A 42 2.28 8.21 5.63
CA LEU A 42 1.86 9.61 5.48
C LEU A 42 0.38 9.73 5.10
N ALA A 43 -0.13 8.86 4.24
CA ALA A 43 -1.55 8.83 3.89
C ALA A 43 -2.43 8.54 5.11
N CYS A 44 -2.06 7.58 5.95
CA CYS A 44 -2.77 7.28 7.20
C CYS A 44 -2.75 8.47 8.16
N ILE A 45 -1.60 9.12 8.35
CA ILE A 45 -1.47 10.31 9.21
C ILE A 45 -2.34 11.45 8.67
N ALA A 46 -2.29 11.72 7.36
CA ALA A 46 -3.09 12.76 6.73
C ALA A 46 -4.59 12.45 6.85
N LEU A 47 -5.01 11.19 6.73
CA LEU A 47 -6.40 10.79 6.92
C LEU A 47 -6.85 10.98 8.37
N LEU A 48 -6.01 10.64 9.36
CA LEU A 48 -6.30 10.91 10.77
C LEU A 48 -6.48 12.40 11.04
N ILE A 49 -5.60 13.25 10.50
CA ILE A 49 -5.75 14.71 10.62
C ILE A 49 -7.06 15.17 9.96
N ASN A 50 -7.43 14.55 8.84
CA ASN A 50 -8.66 14.92 8.12
C ASN A 50 -9.95 14.60 8.86
N LEU A 51 -9.95 13.69 9.84
CA LEU A 51 -11.12 13.43 10.71
C LEU A 51 -11.53 14.69 11.46
N TRP A 52 -10.58 15.54 11.86
CA TRP A 52 -10.87 16.82 12.53
C TRP A 52 -10.93 18.01 11.56
N ALA A 53 -10.08 17.99 10.51
CA ALA A 53 -10.01 19.10 9.56
C ALA A 53 -11.18 19.15 8.58
N SER A 54 -11.82 18.00 8.30
CA SER A 54 -12.92 17.84 7.32
C SER A 54 -12.64 18.52 5.98
N SER A 55 -11.36 18.47 5.52
CA SER A 55 -10.87 19.16 4.34
C SER A 55 -10.90 18.26 3.12
N SER A 56 -11.63 18.67 2.07
CA SER A 56 -11.65 17.96 0.79
C SER A 56 -10.26 17.90 0.14
N LEU A 57 -9.46 18.95 0.29
CA LEU A 57 -8.10 19.00 -0.25
C LEU A 57 -7.20 17.97 0.44
N LEU A 58 -7.29 17.87 1.76
CA LEU A 58 -6.53 16.90 2.53
C LEU A 58 -6.97 15.47 2.18
N PHE A 59 -8.25 15.23 1.95
CA PHE A 59 -8.76 13.94 1.48
C PHE A 59 -8.18 13.56 0.10
N ILE A 60 -8.15 14.51 -0.85
CA ILE A 60 -7.51 14.28 -2.16
C ILE A 60 -6.04 13.92 -2.00
N LEU A 61 -5.32 14.62 -1.12
CA LEU A 61 -3.92 14.30 -0.82
C LEU A 61 -3.76 12.87 -0.27
N CYS A 62 -4.65 12.44 0.64
CA CYS A 62 -4.67 11.06 1.15
C CYS A 62 -4.84 10.05 0.01
N VAL A 63 -5.78 10.29 -0.91
CA VAL A 63 -6.03 9.42 -2.07
C VAL A 63 -4.78 9.33 -2.97
N LEU A 64 -4.14 10.46 -3.26
CA LEU A 64 -2.92 10.51 -4.09
C LEU A 64 -1.75 9.79 -3.41
N LEU A 65 -1.52 10.00 -2.12
CA LEU A 65 -0.47 9.33 -1.35
C LEU A 65 -0.72 7.81 -1.29
N THR A 66 -1.98 7.40 -1.12
CA THR A 66 -2.36 5.97 -1.13
C THR A 66 -2.11 5.34 -2.50
N ALA A 67 -2.54 6.00 -3.58
CA ALA A 67 -2.33 5.51 -4.94
C ALA A 67 -0.84 5.40 -5.30
N PHE A 68 -0.05 6.40 -4.93
CA PHE A 68 1.40 6.41 -5.11
C PHE A 68 2.06 5.28 -4.30
N GLY A 69 1.77 5.18 -3.00
CA GLY A 69 2.29 4.13 -2.13
C GLY A 69 1.95 2.73 -2.64
N HIS A 70 0.69 2.50 -3.04
CA HIS A 70 0.24 1.23 -3.61
C HIS A 70 1.02 0.87 -4.89
N GLY A 71 1.16 1.82 -5.83
CA GLY A 71 1.90 1.60 -7.06
C GLY A 71 3.36 1.21 -6.81
N LEU A 72 4.04 1.92 -5.88
CA LEU A 72 5.42 1.64 -5.53
C LEU A 72 5.60 0.29 -4.84
N CYS A 73 4.73 -0.07 -3.90
CA CYS A 73 4.79 -1.34 -3.20
C CYS A 73 4.51 -2.52 -4.14
N MET A 74 3.52 -2.40 -5.04
CA MET A 74 3.21 -3.42 -6.04
C MET A 74 4.38 -3.63 -7.00
N TYR A 75 4.94 -2.56 -7.56
CA TYR A 75 6.09 -2.65 -8.45
C TYR A 75 7.32 -3.23 -7.74
N GLY A 76 7.66 -2.68 -6.58
CA GLY A 76 8.85 -3.08 -5.82
C GLY A 76 8.74 -4.53 -5.34
N GLY A 77 7.61 -4.92 -4.76
CA GLY A 77 7.35 -6.27 -4.29
C GLY A 77 7.40 -7.31 -5.42
N MET A 78 6.71 -7.04 -6.54
CA MET A 78 6.74 -7.90 -7.71
C MET A 78 8.17 -8.05 -8.28
N SER A 79 8.92 -6.93 -8.34
CA SER A 79 10.31 -6.95 -8.81
C SER A 79 11.22 -7.80 -7.92
N ILE A 80 11.01 -7.77 -6.58
CA ILE A 80 11.76 -8.62 -5.64
C ILE A 80 11.40 -10.09 -5.88
N VAL A 81 10.11 -10.42 -5.94
CA VAL A 81 9.66 -11.81 -6.17
C VAL A 81 10.26 -12.35 -7.45
N GLN A 82 10.22 -11.61 -8.56
CA GLN A 82 10.76 -12.07 -9.84
C GLN A 82 12.29 -12.27 -9.80
N ARG A 83 13.01 -11.49 -9.00
CA ARG A 83 14.48 -11.62 -8.87
C ARG A 83 14.90 -12.82 -8.04
N VAL A 84 14.17 -13.11 -6.96
CA VAL A 84 14.51 -14.23 -6.07
C VAL A 84 13.95 -15.57 -6.56
N SER A 85 13.04 -15.56 -7.52
CA SER A 85 12.35 -16.74 -8.02
C SER A 85 13.17 -17.48 -9.07
N PRO A 86 13.45 -18.79 -8.91
CA PRO A 86 14.02 -19.62 -9.97
C PRO A 86 13.10 -19.61 -11.20
N PRO A 87 13.66 -19.69 -12.44
CA PRO A 87 12.87 -19.60 -13.67
C PRO A 87 11.67 -20.55 -13.73
N HIS A 88 11.83 -21.79 -13.25
CA HIS A 88 10.80 -22.82 -13.26
C HIS A 88 9.70 -22.63 -12.19
N GLN A 89 9.89 -21.73 -11.20
CA GLN A 89 8.93 -21.45 -10.13
C GLN A 89 8.33 -20.05 -10.19
N ARG A 90 8.73 -19.21 -11.15
CA ARG A 90 8.30 -17.80 -11.23
C ARG A 90 6.79 -17.63 -11.27
N ALA A 91 6.10 -18.47 -12.06
CA ALA A 91 4.64 -18.37 -12.16
C ALA A 91 3.97 -18.68 -10.81
N GLY A 92 4.38 -19.74 -10.13
CA GLY A 92 3.83 -20.13 -8.83
C GLY A 92 4.10 -19.07 -7.75
N LEU A 93 5.33 -18.58 -7.65
CA LEU A 93 5.69 -17.56 -6.65
C LEU A 93 5.00 -16.21 -6.93
N THR A 94 4.83 -15.83 -8.20
CA THR A 94 4.05 -14.65 -8.58
C THR A 94 2.59 -14.79 -8.17
N SER A 95 1.96 -15.94 -8.44
CA SER A 95 0.58 -16.21 -8.03
C SER A 95 0.43 -16.19 -6.52
N THR A 96 1.36 -16.80 -5.77
CA THR A 96 1.37 -16.76 -4.30
C THR A 96 1.48 -15.33 -3.78
N TYR A 97 2.36 -14.52 -4.36
CA TYR A 97 2.49 -13.10 -4.01
C TYR A 97 1.19 -12.34 -4.20
N LEU A 98 0.53 -12.52 -5.34
CA LEU A 98 -0.75 -11.85 -5.63
C LEU A 98 -1.86 -12.31 -4.69
N ILE A 99 -1.99 -13.63 -4.44
CA ILE A 99 -2.98 -14.17 -3.50
C ILE A 99 -2.75 -13.60 -2.10
N THR A 100 -1.51 -13.61 -1.62
CA THR A 100 -1.15 -13.05 -0.31
C THR A 100 -1.46 -11.55 -0.24
N GLY A 101 -1.20 -10.81 -1.32
CA GLY A 101 -1.53 -9.39 -1.42
C GLY A 101 -3.03 -9.13 -1.35
N TYR A 102 -3.85 -9.92 -2.06
CA TYR A 102 -5.31 -9.82 -1.99
C TYR A 102 -5.87 -10.19 -0.61
N LEU A 103 -5.39 -11.27 0.00
CA LEU A 103 -5.77 -11.62 1.37
C LEU A 103 -5.38 -10.53 2.36
N GLY A 104 -4.15 -9.98 2.21
CA GLY A 104 -3.67 -8.85 3.00
C GLY A 104 -4.47 -7.56 2.82
N ALA A 105 -5.21 -7.40 1.72
CA ALA A 105 -6.13 -6.29 1.51
C ALA A 105 -7.54 -6.57 2.07
N ILE A 106 -8.06 -7.79 1.86
CA ILE A 106 -9.41 -8.17 2.26
C ILE A 106 -9.56 -8.16 3.79
N LEU A 107 -8.61 -8.73 4.52
CA LEU A 107 -8.69 -8.82 5.99
C LEU A 107 -8.77 -7.44 6.67
N PRO A 108 -7.91 -6.45 6.33
CA PRO A 108 -8.04 -5.09 6.86
C PRO A 108 -9.36 -4.41 6.49
N ILE A 109 -9.87 -4.60 5.26
CA ILE A 109 -11.14 -3.99 4.84
C ILE A 109 -12.30 -4.54 5.66
N LEU A 110 -12.37 -5.86 5.84
CA LEU A 110 -13.39 -6.49 6.68
C LEU A 110 -13.24 -6.07 8.15
N GLY A 111 -12.00 -5.98 8.63
CA GLY A 111 -11.71 -5.50 9.99
C GLY A 111 -12.16 -4.05 10.22
N LEU A 112 -11.93 -3.17 9.24
CA LEU A 112 -12.42 -1.78 9.32
C LEU A 112 -13.95 -1.72 9.33
N GLY A 113 -14.61 -2.53 8.49
CA GLY A 113 -16.07 -2.62 8.48
C GLY A 113 -16.60 -3.04 9.85
N TRP A 114 -16.05 -4.11 10.42
CA TRP A 114 -16.42 -4.59 11.75
C TRP A 114 -16.19 -3.54 12.85
N LEU A 115 -15.04 -2.85 12.83
CA LEU A 115 -14.75 -1.76 13.77
C LEU A 115 -15.74 -0.60 13.63
N ALA A 116 -16.08 -0.22 12.40
CA ALA A 116 -17.02 0.86 12.14
C ALA A 116 -18.43 0.53 12.64
N ASP A 117 -18.88 -0.73 12.50
CA ASP A 117 -20.19 -1.18 12.97
C ASP A 117 -20.29 -1.19 14.51
N HIS A 118 -19.19 -1.47 15.23
CA HIS A 118 -19.21 -1.62 16.69
C HIS A 118 -18.79 -0.35 17.45
N LEU A 119 -17.86 0.43 16.89
CA LEU A 119 -17.26 1.59 17.56
C LEU A 119 -17.61 2.93 16.88
N GLY A 120 -18.24 2.87 15.71
CA GLY A 120 -18.43 4.03 14.84
C GLY A 120 -17.25 4.25 13.90
N LEU A 121 -17.51 4.97 12.80
CA LEU A 121 -16.57 5.14 11.71
C LEU A 121 -15.28 5.86 12.15
N ASP A 122 -15.38 6.91 12.96
CA ASP A 122 -14.22 7.73 13.35
C ASP A 122 -13.24 6.92 14.21
N GLN A 123 -13.76 6.19 15.22
CA GLN A 123 -12.93 5.34 16.07
C GLN A 123 -12.35 4.16 15.28
N GLY A 124 -13.17 3.56 14.42
CA GLY A 124 -12.72 2.50 13.52
C GLY A 124 -11.56 2.94 12.64
N LEU A 125 -11.65 4.12 12.03
CA LEU A 125 -10.58 4.71 11.21
C LEU A 125 -9.33 5.04 12.04
N MET A 126 -9.48 5.56 13.27
CA MET A 126 -8.34 5.84 14.15
C MET A 126 -7.54 4.57 14.44
N ILE A 127 -8.22 3.50 14.85
CA ILE A 127 -7.57 2.22 15.14
C ILE A 127 -6.94 1.66 13.87
N PHE A 128 -7.69 1.61 12.78
CA PHE A 128 -7.25 1.05 11.51
C PHE A 128 -6.02 1.77 10.95
N CYS A 129 -6.06 3.11 10.83
CA CYS A 129 -4.95 3.89 10.32
C CYS A 129 -3.71 3.80 11.21
N SER A 130 -3.88 3.73 12.54
CA SER A 130 -2.77 3.56 13.48
C SER A 130 -2.09 2.20 13.30
N LEU A 131 -2.86 1.13 13.15
CA LEU A 131 -2.34 -0.22 12.90
C LEU A 131 -1.61 -0.29 11.55
N ILE A 132 -2.22 0.21 10.48
CA ILE A 132 -1.62 0.19 9.14
C ILE A 132 -0.35 1.05 9.08
N ALA A 133 -0.37 2.25 9.66
CA ALA A 133 0.81 3.13 9.71
C ALA A 133 1.97 2.47 10.47
N THR A 134 1.70 1.85 11.63
CA THR A 134 2.70 1.14 12.42
C THR A 134 3.26 -0.06 11.67
N ALA A 135 2.40 -0.86 11.06
CA ALA A 135 2.82 -2.01 10.26
C ALA A 135 3.66 -1.57 9.05
N ALA A 136 3.23 -0.55 8.30
CA ALA A 136 3.95 -0.01 7.15
C ALA A 136 5.33 0.52 7.56
N LEU A 137 5.41 1.26 8.66
CA LEU A 137 6.67 1.79 9.17
C LEU A 137 7.62 0.66 9.61
N THR A 138 7.11 -0.33 10.33
CA THR A 138 7.89 -1.50 10.77
C THR A 138 8.48 -2.25 9.57
N VAL A 139 7.66 -2.53 8.55
CA VAL A 139 8.13 -3.20 7.32
C VAL A 139 9.12 -2.32 6.56
N ALA A 140 8.93 -1.00 6.52
CA ALA A 140 9.87 -0.07 5.89
C ALA A 140 11.24 -0.11 6.57
N VAL A 141 11.28 -0.14 7.90
CA VAL A 141 12.52 -0.27 8.70
C VAL A 141 13.19 -1.62 8.43
N ILE A 142 12.44 -2.72 8.45
CA ILE A 142 12.98 -4.05 8.14
C ILE A 142 13.56 -4.07 6.73
N ALA A 143 12.83 -3.55 5.74
CA ALA A 143 13.31 -3.47 4.36
C ALA A 143 14.57 -2.61 4.23
N TYR A 144 14.67 -1.52 4.99
CA TYR A 144 15.86 -0.68 5.03
C TYR A 144 17.07 -1.43 5.58
N LEU A 145 16.90 -2.16 6.68
CA LEU A 145 17.96 -2.90 7.38
C LEU A 145 18.37 -4.18 6.64
N THR A 146 17.60 -4.67 5.67
CA THR A 146 17.88 -5.92 4.96
C THR A 146 18.79 -5.68 3.74
N PRO A 147 20.09 -6.07 3.79
CA PRO A 147 21.05 -5.79 2.70
C PRO A 147 20.83 -6.67 1.47
N VAL A 148 20.20 -7.85 1.63
CA VAL A 148 19.96 -8.80 0.53
C VAL A 148 19.14 -8.20 -0.61
N LEU A 149 18.30 -7.21 -0.33
CA LEU A 149 17.49 -6.51 -1.33
C LEU A 149 18.31 -5.55 -2.22
N GLN A 150 19.61 -5.40 -1.97
CA GLN A 150 20.51 -4.50 -2.72
C GLN A 150 21.34 -5.22 -3.78
N LYS A 151 21.53 -6.55 -3.70
CA LYS A 151 22.35 -7.25 -4.68
C LYS A 151 21.74 -7.17 -6.08
N PRO A 152 22.51 -6.69 -7.09
CA PRO A 152 22.10 -6.86 -8.48
C PRO A 152 21.98 -8.35 -8.78
N ALA A 153 21.03 -8.70 -9.65
CA ALA A 153 20.95 -10.08 -10.15
C ALA A 153 22.34 -10.44 -10.70
N SER A 154 22.97 -11.48 -10.16
CA SER A 154 24.17 -12.06 -10.77
C SER A 154 23.78 -12.51 -12.17
N THR A 155 24.41 -11.90 -13.15
CA THR A 155 24.40 -12.31 -14.57
C THR A 155 24.78 -13.76 -14.69
#